data_7310983fa59b1d1d8d4ddf5997118c4e
#
_entry.id   7310983fa59b1d1d8d4ddf5997118c4e
#
_cell.length_a   1.000
_cell.length_b   1.000
_cell.length_c   1.000
_cell.angle_alpha   90.00
_cell.angle_beta   90.00
_cell.angle_gamma   90.00
#
_symmetry.space_group_name_H-M   'P 1'
#
loop_
_entity.id
_entity.type
_entity.pdbx_description
1 polymer ?
#
loop_
_entity_poly.entity_id
_entity_poly.type
_entity_poly.pdbx_seq_one_letter_code
_entity_poly.pdbx_strand_id
1 'polypeptide(L)' 'MKTKRISKGHYEYRGFKINCVGYYPPERRVVWECVDENENGFGHDYSLKGCKFWIDEELKRRNK' A
#
# COMPACT_ATOMS: atom_id res chain seq x y z
N MET A 1 5.19 5.32 -12.71
CA MET A 1 4.55 6.44 -12.00
C MET A 1 5.19 6.66 -10.65
N LYS A 2 5.19 7.87 -10.20
CA LYS A 2 5.78 8.21 -8.90
C LYS A 2 4.74 8.11 -7.81
N THR A 3 5.18 7.66 -6.63
CA THR A 3 4.33 7.66 -5.45
C THR A 3 4.14 9.10 -4.98
N LYS A 4 2.90 9.45 -4.69
CA LYS A 4 2.58 10.78 -4.18
C LYS A 4 2.37 10.68 -2.68
N ARG A 5 3.12 11.49 -1.92
CA ARG A 5 2.93 11.56 -0.48
C ARG A 5 1.77 12.51 -0.17
N ILE A 6 0.72 11.98 0.47
CA ILE A 6 -0.43 12.79 0.85
C ILE A 6 -0.18 13.46 2.20
N SER A 7 0.31 12.70 3.15
CA SER A 7 0.69 13.19 4.46
C SER A 7 1.63 12.16 5.08
N LYS A 8 2.12 12.43 6.31
CA LYS A 8 3.03 11.50 6.97
C LYS A 8 2.36 10.14 7.12
N GLY A 9 2.98 9.09 6.57
CA GLY A 9 2.46 7.74 6.64
C GLY A 9 1.35 7.42 5.65
N HIS A 10 1.03 8.35 4.75
CA HIS A 10 -0.05 8.17 3.77
C HIS A 10 0.44 8.54 2.39
N TYR A 11 0.36 7.58 1.46
CA TYR A 11 0.82 7.77 0.09
C TYR A 11 -0.26 7.35 -0.90
N GLU A 12 -0.15 7.85 -2.12
CA GLU A 12 -1.02 7.46 -3.21
C GLU A 12 -0.16 6.94 -4.35
N TYR A 13 -0.58 5.81 -4.94
CA TYR A 13 0.15 5.20 -6.03
C TYR A 13 -0.86 4.61 -7.01
N ARG A 14 -0.86 5.14 -8.25
CA ARG A 14 -1.73 4.68 -9.33
C ARG A 14 -3.22 4.67 -8.95
N GLY A 15 -3.64 5.65 -8.16
CA GLY A 15 -5.03 5.77 -7.73
C GLY A 15 -5.39 4.99 -6.48
N PHE A 16 -4.45 4.21 -5.98
CA PHE A 16 -4.63 3.45 -4.75
C PHE A 16 -3.93 4.15 -3.61
N LYS A 17 -4.29 3.79 -2.39
CA LYS A 17 -3.68 4.39 -1.20
C LYS A 17 -2.80 3.39 -0.47
N ILE A 18 -1.72 3.89 0.11
CA ILE A 18 -0.83 3.09 0.93
C ILE A 18 -0.72 3.79 2.28
N ASN A 19 -1.15 3.12 3.34
CA ASN A 19 -1.16 3.70 4.67
C ASN A 19 -0.19 2.97 5.59
N CYS A 20 0.55 3.74 6.40
CA CYS A 20 1.41 3.17 7.41
C CYS A 20 0.54 2.79 8.61
N VAL A 21 0.47 1.49 8.90
CA VAL A 21 -0.28 0.99 10.05
C VAL A 21 0.49 1.25 11.35
N GLY A 22 1.83 1.20 11.26
CA GLY A 22 2.69 1.43 12.39
C GLY A 22 3.55 0.22 12.71
N TYR A 23 4.27 0.32 13.84
CA TYR A 23 5.14 -0.76 14.27
C TYR A 23 4.33 -1.91 14.87
N TYR A 24 4.59 -3.12 14.38
CA TYR A 24 3.92 -4.32 14.85
C TYR A 24 4.91 -5.18 15.65
N PRO A 25 4.85 -5.13 17.00
CA PRO A 25 5.84 -5.79 17.84
C PRO A 25 6.05 -7.29 17.59
N PRO A 26 5.00 -8.10 17.36
CA PRO A 26 5.21 -9.52 17.08
C PRO A 26 6.11 -9.77 15.89
N GLU A 27 5.99 -8.94 14.85
CA GLU A 27 6.82 -9.07 13.66
C GLU A 27 8.10 -8.24 13.74
N ARG A 28 8.18 -7.34 14.72
CA ARG A 28 9.30 -6.40 14.90
C ARG A 28 9.56 -5.59 13.65
N ARG A 29 8.49 -5.16 12.98
CA ARG A 29 8.57 -4.41 11.73
C ARG A 29 7.45 -3.38 11.65
N VAL A 30 7.69 -2.35 10.85
CA VAL A 30 6.64 -1.41 10.48
C VAL A 30 5.82 -2.05 9.38
N VAL A 31 4.50 -1.99 9.51
CA VAL A 31 3.57 -2.60 8.56
C VAL A 31 2.86 -1.51 7.78
N TRP A 32 2.70 -1.74 6.47
CA TRP A 32 2.01 -0.85 5.56
C TRP A 32 0.82 -1.58 4.96
N GLU A 33 -0.25 -0.85 4.71
CA GLU A 33 -1.49 -1.41 4.17
C GLU A 33 -1.78 -0.82 2.79
N CYS A 34 -2.24 -1.67 1.88
CA CYS A 34 -2.67 -1.25 0.54
C CYS A 34 -4.19 -1.18 0.52
N VAL A 35 -4.73 -0.06 0.08
CA VAL A 35 -6.16 0.20 0.07
C VAL A 35 -6.59 0.60 -1.34
N ASP A 36 -7.68 0.03 -1.82
CA ASP A 36 -8.17 0.34 -3.17
C ASP A 36 -9.01 1.62 -3.18
N GLU A 37 -9.56 1.96 -4.34
CA GLU A 37 -10.34 3.17 -4.52
C GLU A 37 -11.65 3.19 -3.71
N ASN A 38 -12.11 2.03 -3.27
CA ASN A 38 -13.30 1.89 -2.43
C ASN A 38 -12.95 1.78 -0.94
N GLU A 39 -11.70 2.08 -0.60
CA GLU A 39 -11.19 2.03 0.77
C GLU A 39 -11.19 0.63 1.37
N ASN A 40 -11.11 -0.39 0.52
CA ASN A 40 -10.98 -1.78 0.96
C ASN A 40 -9.51 -2.18 0.99
N GLY A 41 -9.03 -2.63 2.13
CA GLY A 41 -7.68 -3.15 2.24
C GLY A 41 -7.60 -4.50 1.54
N PHE A 42 -6.62 -4.65 0.65
CA PHE A 42 -6.46 -5.89 -0.11
C PHE A 42 -5.07 -6.52 0.05
N GLY A 43 -4.19 -5.88 0.77
CA GLY A 43 -2.87 -6.42 1.03
C GLY A 43 -2.09 -5.57 2.01
N HIS A 44 -0.99 -6.12 2.48
CA HIS A 44 -0.10 -5.41 3.39
C HIS A 44 1.31 -5.90 3.18
N ASP A 45 2.28 -5.09 3.57
CA ASP A 45 3.67 -5.44 3.42
C ASP A 45 4.48 -4.65 4.45
N TYR A 46 5.76 -4.94 4.53
CA TYR A 46 6.64 -4.31 5.50
C TYR A 46 7.39 -3.12 4.92
N SER A 47 7.06 -2.71 3.71
CA SER A 47 7.71 -1.57 3.07
C SER A 47 6.77 -0.92 2.07
N LEU A 48 7.05 0.35 1.78
CA LEU A 48 6.32 1.09 0.75
C LEU A 48 6.48 0.42 -0.60
N LYS A 49 7.69 -0.07 -0.89
CA LYS A 49 7.99 -0.75 -2.15
C LYS A 49 7.15 -2.01 -2.30
N GLY A 50 6.98 -2.77 -1.22
CA GLY A 50 6.16 -3.98 -1.24
C GLY A 50 4.70 -3.66 -1.52
N CYS A 51 4.19 -2.57 -0.95
CA CYS A 51 2.82 -2.14 -1.21
C CYS A 51 2.61 -1.73 -2.66
N LYS A 52 3.61 -1.08 -3.27
CA LYS A 52 3.53 -0.75 -4.70
C LYS A 52 3.44 -2.02 -5.54
N PHE A 53 4.17 -3.05 -5.16
CA PHE A 53 4.13 -4.33 -5.85
C PHE A 53 2.72 -4.93 -5.76
N TRP A 54 2.11 -4.87 -4.59
CA TRP A 54 0.73 -5.34 -4.41
C TRP A 54 -0.24 -4.62 -5.34
N ILE A 55 -0.10 -3.31 -5.45
CA ILE A 55 -0.96 -2.49 -6.29
C ILE A 55 -0.73 -2.84 -7.77
N ASP A 56 0.52 -2.98 -8.19
CA ASP A 56 0.84 -3.34 -9.57
C ASP A 56 0.22 -4.67 -9.95
N GLU A 57 0.27 -5.66 -9.05
CA GLU A 57 -0.30 -6.97 -9.30
C GLU A 57 -1.82 -6.92 -9.33
N GLU A 58 -2.44 -6.12 -8.49
CA GLU A 58 -3.89 -5.96 -8.49
C GLU A 58 -4.37 -5.36 -9.81
N LEU A 59 -3.69 -4.31 -10.29
CA LEU A 59 -4.04 -3.66 -11.54
C LEU A 59 -3.83 -4.59 -12.74
N LYS A 60 -2.78 -5.38 -12.70
CA LYS A 60 -2.48 -6.35 -13.73
C LYS A 60 -3.59 -7.41 -13.80
N ARG A 61 -4.09 -7.85 -12.66
CA ARG A 61 -5.16 -8.81 -12.57
C ARG A 61 -6.46 -8.25 -13.13
N ARG A 62 -6.74 -6.96 -12.89
CA ARG A 62 -7.94 -6.30 -13.38
C ARG A 62 -7.92 -6.08 -14.89
N ASN A 63 -6.74 -6.07 -15.48
CA ASN A 63 -6.54 -5.73 -16.88
C ASN A 63 -6.63 -6.93 -17.82
N LYS A 64 -7.22 -8.01 -17.39
CA LYS A 64 -7.40 -9.18 -18.25
C LYS A 64 -8.64 -9.08 -19.11
#